data_defac3a5e05bf74c8795d6ddcd8fea33
#
_entry.id   defac3a5e05bf74c8795d6ddcd8fea33
#
_cell.length_a   1.000
_cell.length_b   1.000
_cell.length_c   1.000
_cell.angle_alpha   90.00
_cell.angle_beta   90.00
_cell.angle_gamma   90.00
#
_symmetry.space_group_name_H-M   'P 1'
#
loop_
_entity.id
_entity.type
_entity.pdbx_description
1 polymer ?
#
loop_
_entity_poly.entity_id
_entity_poly.type
_entity_poly.pdbx_seq_one_letter_code
_entity_poly.pdbx_strand_id
1 'polypeptide(L)'
;MPDTLAFLPGMTEHLGYYVYALRDPRPGRGIFYVGKGVGDRVYHHARAASVAPDDEPGQDLKLDTIREIHREKLEVGVEIIRHRLTEPEAYEVEAGVIDALILTGVPLTNKVIGMRSRARGWHPLDELRALYMAKDLDKNEITNRLILMKITRLYRPGMSEAEIYEVTRGWWYCAPERHKPELALALYDGVVRAVYRIHD
;
A
#
# COMPACT_ATOMS: atom_id res chain seq x y z
N MET A 1 -23.72 27.18 15.05
CA MET A 1 -22.47 27.12 14.26
C MET A 1 -22.77 26.31 13.02
N PRO A 2 -22.49 26.79 11.80
CA PRO A 2 -22.63 25.93 10.65
C PRO A 2 -21.75 24.70 10.82
N ASP A 3 -22.27 23.55 10.41
CA ASP A 3 -21.58 22.26 10.48
C ASP A 3 -20.26 22.37 9.67
N THR A 4 -19.15 22.59 10.36
CA THR A 4 -17.82 22.86 9.78
C THR A 4 -17.28 21.64 9.03
N LEU A 5 -18.01 20.52 9.05
CA LEU A 5 -17.64 19.23 8.48
C LEU A 5 -18.39 18.95 7.16
N ALA A 6 -18.61 19.95 6.33
CA ALA A 6 -19.20 19.79 5.01
C ALA A 6 -18.64 20.84 4.03
N PHE A 7 -18.64 20.51 2.75
CA PHE A 7 -18.41 21.51 1.72
C PHE A 7 -19.57 22.52 1.66
N LEU A 8 -19.26 23.73 1.22
CA LEU A 8 -20.32 24.72 0.97
C LEU A 8 -21.29 24.20 -0.09
N PRO A 9 -22.58 24.57 0.01
CA PRO A 9 -23.57 24.20 -0.99
C PRO A 9 -23.12 24.54 -2.41
N GLY A 10 -23.27 23.60 -3.34
CA GLY A 10 -22.83 23.71 -4.73
C GLY A 10 -21.35 23.37 -4.98
N MET A 11 -20.51 23.30 -3.96
CA MET A 11 -19.09 23.01 -4.15
C MET A 11 -18.84 21.57 -4.62
N THR A 12 -19.61 20.61 -4.11
CA THR A 12 -19.50 19.19 -4.44
C THR A 12 -19.75 18.91 -5.92
N GLU A 13 -20.66 19.67 -6.55
CA GLU A 13 -20.98 19.54 -7.96
C GLU A 13 -19.82 19.90 -8.88
N HIS A 14 -18.95 20.82 -8.41
CA HIS A 14 -17.77 21.25 -9.14
C HIS A 14 -16.55 20.38 -8.91
N LEU A 15 -16.53 19.59 -7.83
CA LEU A 15 -15.35 18.76 -7.48
C LEU A 15 -15.26 17.48 -8.31
N GLY A 16 -16.39 16.87 -8.70
CA GLY A 16 -16.38 15.54 -9.31
C GLY A 16 -15.73 14.51 -8.38
N TYR A 17 -15.01 13.54 -8.92
CA TYR A 17 -14.08 12.75 -8.12
C TYR A 17 -12.84 13.60 -7.79
N TYR A 18 -12.33 13.43 -6.60
CA TYR A 18 -11.13 14.14 -6.12
C TYR A 18 -10.23 13.23 -5.29
N VAL A 19 -8.95 13.61 -5.21
CA VAL A 19 -7.98 13.04 -4.29
C VAL A 19 -7.63 14.08 -3.25
N TYR A 20 -7.59 13.67 -1.99
CA TYR A 20 -7.36 14.53 -0.85
C TYR A 20 -6.32 13.95 0.11
N ALA A 21 -5.69 14.82 0.88
CA ALA A 21 -4.85 14.47 2.01
C ALA A 21 -5.47 14.96 3.32
N LEU A 22 -5.27 14.18 4.38
CA LEU A 22 -5.51 14.61 5.75
C LEU A 22 -4.16 14.96 6.38
N ARG A 23 -4.13 16.14 6.98
CA ARG A 23 -2.95 16.68 7.64
C ARG A 23 -3.17 16.81 9.15
N ASP A 24 -2.20 16.38 9.91
CA ASP A 24 -2.11 16.63 11.34
C ASP A 24 -1.54 18.05 11.56
N PRO A 25 -2.29 18.95 12.21
CA PRO A 25 -1.87 20.34 12.42
C PRO A 25 -0.81 20.49 13.52
N ARG A 26 -0.51 19.44 14.29
CA ARG A 26 0.45 19.48 15.38
C ARG A 26 1.87 19.74 14.88
N PRO A 27 2.72 20.48 15.63
CA PRO A 27 4.08 20.78 15.22
C PRO A 27 4.90 19.53 14.90
N GLY A 28 5.62 19.56 13.80
CA GLY A 28 6.47 18.45 13.35
C GLY A 28 5.70 17.27 12.72
N ARG A 29 4.37 17.36 12.65
CA ARG A 29 3.51 16.40 11.95
C ARG A 29 3.26 16.87 10.51
N GLY A 30 2.53 16.08 9.75
CA GLY A 30 2.25 16.39 8.34
C GLY A 30 1.09 15.57 7.80
N ILE A 31 1.15 15.25 6.52
CA ILE A 31 0.16 14.37 5.91
C ILE A 31 0.27 12.99 6.55
N PHE A 32 -0.88 12.46 6.99
CA PHE A 32 -0.95 11.12 7.59
C PHE A 32 -1.87 10.17 6.81
N TYR A 33 -2.70 10.69 5.91
CA TYR A 33 -3.60 9.88 5.10
C TYR A 33 -3.84 10.53 3.75
N VAL A 34 -3.95 9.71 2.70
CA VAL A 34 -4.39 10.12 1.36
C VAL A 34 -5.58 9.25 0.97
N GLY A 35 -6.57 9.85 0.33
CA GLY A 35 -7.75 9.12 -0.15
C GLY A 35 -8.41 9.77 -1.34
N LYS A 36 -9.24 9.00 -2.03
CA LYS A 36 -10.14 9.52 -3.05
C LYS A 36 -11.55 9.71 -2.52
N GLY A 37 -12.28 10.64 -3.10
CA GLY A 37 -13.65 10.93 -2.72
C GLY A 37 -14.50 11.47 -3.85
N VAL A 38 -15.80 11.48 -3.58
CA VAL A 38 -16.83 12.19 -4.33
C VAL A 38 -17.83 12.76 -3.31
N GLY A 39 -18.45 13.90 -3.60
CA GLY A 39 -19.32 14.56 -2.62
C GLY A 39 -18.57 14.85 -1.31
N ASP A 40 -19.21 14.69 -0.17
CA ASP A 40 -18.68 14.98 1.17
C ASP A 40 -17.81 13.85 1.78
N ARG A 41 -17.33 12.91 0.97
CA ARG A 41 -16.62 11.71 1.48
C ARG A 41 -15.41 12.03 2.37
N VAL A 42 -14.72 13.13 2.12
CA VAL A 42 -13.56 13.55 2.93
C VAL A 42 -13.94 13.78 4.41
N TYR A 43 -15.16 14.26 4.67
CA TYR A 43 -15.64 14.52 6.03
C TYR A 43 -16.24 13.29 6.73
N HIS A 44 -16.51 12.19 6.01
CA HIS A 44 -17.03 10.97 6.61
C HIS A 44 -16.09 10.40 7.67
N HIS A 45 -14.78 10.56 7.49
CA HIS A 45 -13.79 10.09 8.47
C HIS A 45 -13.80 10.90 9.78
N ALA A 46 -13.93 12.21 9.66
CA ALA A 46 -14.04 13.08 10.83
C ALA A 46 -15.35 12.80 11.61
N ARG A 47 -16.45 12.60 10.89
CA ARG A 47 -17.74 12.20 11.48
C ARG A 47 -17.65 10.81 12.12
N ALA A 48 -17.04 9.83 11.45
CA ALA A 48 -16.89 8.47 12.00
C ALA A 48 -16.04 8.48 13.27
N ALA A 49 -14.98 9.28 13.34
CA ALA A 49 -14.14 9.40 14.52
C ALA A 49 -14.89 9.99 15.72
N SER A 50 -15.93 10.81 15.48
CA SER A 50 -16.74 11.43 16.53
C SER A 50 -17.87 10.51 17.06
N VAL A 51 -18.30 9.52 16.29
CA VAL A 51 -19.48 8.69 16.58
C VAL A 51 -19.11 7.26 16.99
N ALA A 52 -18.01 6.74 16.51
CA ALA A 52 -17.61 5.37 16.84
C ALA A 52 -17.16 5.27 18.31
N PRO A 53 -17.65 4.28 19.09
CA PRO A 53 -17.08 3.97 20.39
C PRO A 53 -15.58 3.71 20.24
N ASP A 54 -14.83 3.89 21.33
CA ASP A 54 -13.40 3.61 21.35
C ASP A 54 -13.17 2.12 21.04
N ASP A 55 -13.08 1.80 19.75
CA ASP A 55 -12.56 0.50 19.32
C ASP A 55 -11.15 0.32 19.90
N GLU A 56 -10.73 -0.91 20.08
CA GLU A 56 -9.37 -1.18 20.59
C GLU A 56 -8.33 -0.36 19.82
N PRO A 57 -7.47 0.40 20.52
CA PRO A 57 -6.45 1.23 19.88
C PRO A 57 -5.61 0.42 18.90
N GLY A 58 -5.38 0.96 17.69
CA GLY A 58 -4.54 0.34 16.67
C GLY A 58 -5.30 -0.43 15.58
N GLN A 59 -6.61 -0.64 15.69
CA GLN A 59 -7.40 -1.25 14.61
C GLN A 59 -7.57 -0.33 13.40
N ASP A 60 -7.68 0.98 13.62
CA ASP A 60 -7.71 1.99 12.55
C ASP A 60 -6.85 3.21 12.89
N LEU A 61 -5.57 3.14 12.53
CA LEU A 61 -4.57 4.20 12.78
C LEU A 61 -5.01 5.58 12.31
N LYS A 62 -5.78 5.66 11.22
CA LYS A 62 -6.33 6.93 10.74
C LYS A 62 -7.34 7.52 11.73
N LEU A 63 -8.28 6.70 12.20
CA LEU A 63 -9.28 7.16 13.18
C LEU A 63 -8.61 7.51 14.50
N ASP A 64 -7.63 6.74 14.93
CA ASP A 64 -6.88 7.02 16.16
C ASP A 64 -6.15 8.37 16.05
N THR A 65 -5.50 8.65 14.93
CA THR A 65 -4.84 9.95 14.68
C THR A 65 -5.86 11.10 14.71
N ILE A 66 -7.04 10.95 14.09
CA ILE A 66 -8.08 11.97 14.11
C ILE A 66 -8.57 12.22 15.54
N ARG A 67 -8.80 11.17 16.34
CA ARG A 67 -9.22 11.27 17.73
C ARG A 67 -8.18 11.99 18.59
N GLU A 68 -6.89 11.71 18.39
CA GLU A 68 -5.80 12.41 19.09
C GLU A 68 -5.82 13.91 18.80
N ILE A 69 -5.95 14.30 17.53
CA ILE A 69 -6.03 15.71 17.11
C ILE A 69 -7.23 16.39 17.80
N HIS A 70 -8.39 15.74 17.82
CA HIS A 70 -9.59 16.30 18.46
C HIS A 70 -9.47 16.41 19.99
N ARG A 71 -8.77 15.47 20.66
CA ARG A 71 -8.51 15.57 22.12
C ARG A 71 -7.70 16.84 22.46
N GLU A 72 -6.82 17.26 21.56
CA GLU A 72 -6.06 18.52 21.69
C GLU A 72 -6.86 19.76 21.26
N LYS A 73 -8.15 19.61 20.94
CA LYS A 73 -9.05 20.69 20.46
C LYS A 73 -8.58 21.30 19.13
N LEU A 74 -7.89 20.53 18.34
CA LEU A 74 -7.46 20.89 16.99
C LEU A 74 -8.36 20.21 15.95
N GLU A 75 -8.38 20.77 14.74
CA GLU A 75 -9.11 20.21 13.61
C GLU A 75 -8.14 19.60 12.60
N VAL A 76 -8.54 18.47 11.98
CA VAL A 76 -7.77 17.85 10.91
C VAL A 76 -7.74 18.76 9.71
N GLY A 77 -6.55 19.05 9.20
CA GLY A 77 -6.38 19.77 7.95
C GLY A 77 -6.84 18.89 6.77
N VAL A 78 -7.61 19.48 5.86
CA VAL A 78 -8.08 18.83 4.64
C VAL A 78 -7.50 19.57 3.44
N GLU A 79 -6.77 18.86 2.58
CA GLU A 79 -6.19 19.42 1.37
C GLU A 79 -6.69 18.65 0.15
N ILE A 80 -7.23 19.34 -0.86
CA ILE A 80 -7.60 18.73 -2.13
C ILE A 80 -6.39 18.79 -3.05
N ILE A 81 -5.83 17.61 -3.35
CA ILE A 81 -4.64 17.46 -4.20
C ILE A 81 -5.01 17.59 -5.68
N ARG A 82 -6.14 16.96 -6.06
CA ARG A 82 -6.65 17.00 -7.43
C ARG A 82 -8.16 16.86 -7.41
N HIS A 83 -8.85 17.51 -8.34
CA HIS A 83 -10.30 17.45 -8.46
C HIS A 83 -10.72 17.40 -9.95
N ARG A 84 -12.04 17.26 -10.22
CA ARG A 84 -12.62 17.08 -11.55
C ARG A 84 -12.08 15.86 -12.27
N LEU A 85 -11.86 14.80 -11.51
CA LEU A 85 -11.39 13.53 -12.03
C LEU A 85 -12.59 12.64 -12.38
N THR A 86 -12.37 11.71 -13.28
CA THR A 86 -13.16 10.47 -13.37
C THR A 86 -12.75 9.51 -12.25
N GLU A 87 -13.58 8.52 -11.97
CA GLU A 87 -13.22 7.56 -10.92
C GLU A 87 -11.92 6.80 -11.21
N PRO A 88 -11.65 6.29 -12.42
CA PRO A 88 -10.38 5.66 -12.75
C PRO A 88 -9.16 6.58 -12.57
N GLU A 89 -9.29 7.86 -12.98
CA GLU A 89 -8.21 8.83 -12.77
C GLU A 89 -7.94 9.08 -11.28
N ALA A 90 -9.02 9.17 -10.47
CA ALA A 90 -8.87 9.35 -9.02
C ALA A 90 -8.14 8.16 -8.37
N TYR A 91 -8.34 6.92 -8.83
CA TYR A 91 -7.57 5.76 -8.36
C TYR A 91 -6.08 5.85 -8.70
N GLU A 92 -5.75 6.24 -9.94
CA GLU A 92 -4.35 6.34 -10.36
C GLU A 92 -3.63 7.50 -9.65
N VAL A 93 -4.30 8.64 -9.49
CA VAL A 93 -3.73 9.79 -8.76
C VAL A 93 -3.54 9.46 -7.28
N GLU A 94 -4.53 8.85 -6.62
CA GLU A 94 -4.43 8.41 -5.23
C GLU A 94 -3.23 7.47 -5.04
N ALA A 95 -3.11 6.45 -5.89
CA ALA A 95 -2.02 5.49 -5.83
C ALA A 95 -0.66 6.15 -6.02
N GLY A 96 -0.51 6.99 -7.05
CA GLY A 96 0.76 7.69 -7.32
C GLY A 96 1.17 8.66 -6.21
N VAL A 97 0.21 9.34 -5.57
CA VAL A 97 0.50 10.22 -4.43
C VAL A 97 0.93 9.41 -3.21
N ILE A 98 0.25 8.28 -2.91
CA ILE A 98 0.63 7.38 -1.83
C ILE A 98 2.05 6.86 -2.05
N ASP A 99 2.35 6.36 -3.25
CA ASP A 99 3.67 5.84 -3.59
C ASP A 99 4.77 6.91 -3.41
N ALA A 100 4.53 8.14 -3.88
CA ALA A 100 5.48 9.25 -3.75
C ALA A 100 5.74 9.63 -2.29
N LEU A 101 4.70 9.66 -1.46
CA LEU A 101 4.83 10.00 -0.04
C LEU A 101 5.55 8.89 0.74
N ILE A 102 5.27 7.62 0.44
CA ILE A 102 5.98 6.48 1.04
C ILE A 102 7.46 6.51 0.64
N LEU A 103 7.76 6.78 -0.63
CA LEU A 103 9.14 6.89 -1.13
C LEU A 103 9.95 7.97 -0.40
N THR A 104 9.30 9.05 0.00
CA THR A 104 9.92 10.14 0.78
C THR A 104 9.88 9.91 2.30
N GLY A 105 9.42 8.75 2.76
CA GLY A 105 9.43 8.36 4.17
C GLY A 105 8.28 8.96 5.01
N VAL A 106 7.23 9.47 4.36
CA VAL A 106 6.05 9.98 5.09
C VAL A 106 5.28 8.80 5.70
N PRO A 107 5.06 8.78 7.03
CA PRO A 107 4.35 7.69 7.70
C PRO A 107 2.83 7.82 7.48
N LEU A 108 2.33 7.20 6.42
CA LEU A 108 0.89 7.18 6.14
C LEU A 108 0.16 6.10 6.94
N THR A 109 -1.08 6.39 7.33
CA THR A 109 -1.99 5.44 7.99
C THR A 109 -2.85 4.64 7.00
N ASN A 110 -2.55 4.72 5.71
CA ASN A 110 -3.24 3.98 4.67
C ASN A 110 -3.05 2.47 4.87
N LYS A 111 -4.14 1.72 5.11
CA LYS A 111 -4.12 0.26 5.28
C LYS A 111 -3.79 -0.48 3.98
N VAL A 112 -4.15 0.11 2.86
CA VAL A 112 -3.92 -0.46 1.53
C VAL A 112 -3.02 0.49 0.77
N ILE A 113 -1.85 0.02 0.44
CA ILE A 113 -0.99 0.64 -0.56
C ILE A 113 -1.79 0.60 -1.86
N GLY A 114 -2.03 1.71 -2.49
CA GLY A 114 -2.98 1.98 -3.58
C GLY A 114 -3.45 0.79 -4.43
N MET A 115 -4.70 0.81 -4.87
CA MET A 115 -5.23 -0.28 -5.70
C MET A 115 -4.39 -0.40 -6.98
N ARG A 116 -3.88 -1.60 -7.28
CA ARG A 116 -2.96 -1.91 -8.39
C ARG A 116 -1.50 -1.47 -8.22
N SER A 117 -1.09 -0.94 -7.06
CA SER A 117 0.32 -0.59 -6.79
C SER A 117 1.29 -1.74 -7.04
N ARG A 118 0.87 -3.00 -6.88
CA ARG A 118 1.73 -4.16 -7.12
C ARG A 118 2.15 -4.33 -8.58
N ALA A 119 1.26 -4.00 -9.52
CA ALA A 119 1.53 -4.20 -10.95
C ALA A 119 1.99 -2.92 -11.66
N ARG A 120 1.63 -1.74 -11.14
CA ARG A 120 1.83 -0.45 -11.81
C ARG A 120 2.35 0.64 -10.89
N GLY A 121 2.51 0.34 -9.58
CA GLY A 121 3.00 1.28 -8.59
C GLY A 121 4.53 1.50 -8.67
N TRP A 122 5.05 2.16 -7.66
CA TRP A 122 6.47 2.45 -7.59
C TRP A 122 7.32 1.17 -7.54
N HIS A 123 8.34 1.14 -8.38
CA HIS A 123 9.40 0.14 -8.38
C HIS A 123 10.75 0.80 -8.64
N PRO A 124 11.84 0.34 -8.03
CA PRO A 124 13.18 0.66 -8.47
C PRO A 124 13.37 0.27 -9.94
N LEU A 125 14.17 1.02 -10.69
CA LEU A 125 14.38 0.74 -12.12
C LEU A 125 14.91 -0.67 -12.38
N ASP A 126 15.78 -1.18 -11.51
CA ASP A 126 16.35 -2.52 -11.65
C ASP A 126 15.30 -3.62 -11.41
N GLU A 127 14.30 -3.35 -10.58
CA GLU A 127 13.13 -4.22 -10.42
C GLU A 127 12.31 -4.30 -11.72
N LEU A 128 12.05 -3.16 -12.35
CA LEU A 128 11.34 -3.14 -13.63
C LEU A 128 12.14 -3.82 -14.74
N ARG A 129 13.46 -3.64 -14.75
CA ARG A 129 14.33 -4.37 -15.68
C ARG A 129 14.23 -5.88 -15.46
N ALA A 130 14.32 -6.33 -14.21
CA ALA A 130 14.19 -7.74 -13.87
C ALA A 130 12.80 -8.29 -14.25
N LEU A 131 11.74 -7.50 -14.10
CA LEU A 131 10.38 -7.89 -14.44
C LEU A 131 10.16 -8.01 -15.96
N TYR A 132 10.56 -6.97 -16.71
CA TYR A 132 10.25 -6.88 -18.13
C TYR A 132 11.29 -7.52 -19.06
N MET A 133 12.51 -7.73 -18.56
CA MET A 133 13.62 -8.34 -19.31
C MET A 133 13.94 -9.76 -18.86
N ALA A 134 13.15 -10.33 -17.95
CA ALA A 134 13.28 -11.72 -17.54
C ALA A 134 13.15 -12.63 -18.78
N LYS A 135 14.09 -13.56 -18.92
CA LYS A 135 14.00 -14.60 -19.96
C LYS A 135 13.07 -15.70 -19.47
N ASP A 136 12.31 -16.26 -20.41
CA ASP A 136 11.52 -17.45 -20.13
C ASP A 136 12.46 -18.61 -19.72
N LEU A 137 12.08 -19.31 -18.67
CA LEU A 137 12.80 -20.50 -18.23
C LEU A 137 12.43 -21.69 -19.13
N ASP A 138 13.36 -22.18 -19.91
CA ASP A 138 13.15 -23.39 -20.70
C ASP A 138 13.11 -24.61 -19.77
N LYS A 139 12.00 -25.35 -19.84
CA LYS A 139 11.83 -26.60 -19.08
C LYS A 139 12.92 -27.62 -19.34
N ASN A 140 13.48 -27.62 -20.55
CA ASN A 140 14.55 -28.56 -20.95
C ASN A 140 15.90 -28.23 -20.33
N GLU A 141 16.09 -27.00 -19.86
CA GLU A 141 17.30 -26.56 -19.14
C GLU A 141 17.24 -26.87 -17.65
N ILE A 142 16.08 -27.30 -17.15
CA ILE A 142 15.89 -27.60 -15.72
C ILE A 142 16.38 -29.02 -15.46
N THR A 143 17.55 -29.15 -14.85
CA THR A 143 18.15 -30.44 -14.48
C THR A 143 17.91 -30.81 -13.01
N ASN A 144 17.59 -29.85 -12.17
CA ASN A 144 17.40 -30.02 -10.74
C ASN A 144 15.92 -30.17 -10.37
N ARG A 145 15.65 -30.81 -9.24
CA ARG A 145 14.30 -30.83 -8.64
C ARG A 145 14.05 -29.50 -7.96
N LEU A 146 13.03 -28.79 -8.44
CA LEU A 146 12.71 -27.43 -8.00
C LEU A 146 11.45 -27.40 -7.12
N ILE A 147 11.45 -26.51 -6.13
CA ILE A 147 10.23 -26.03 -5.49
C ILE A 147 10.02 -24.54 -5.79
N LEU A 148 8.81 -24.19 -6.22
CA LEU A 148 8.45 -22.81 -6.54
C LEU A 148 7.72 -22.19 -5.36
N MET A 149 8.30 -21.17 -4.75
CA MET A 149 7.79 -20.50 -3.55
C MET A 149 7.25 -19.13 -3.92
N LYS A 150 5.91 -19.00 -3.97
CA LYS A 150 5.26 -17.72 -4.27
C LYS A 150 5.32 -16.80 -3.06
N ILE A 151 6.18 -15.78 -3.11
CA ILE A 151 6.36 -14.79 -2.04
C ILE A 151 5.53 -13.52 -2.25
N THR A 152 4.56 -13.54 -3.14
CA THR A 152 3.75 -12.38 -3.59
C THR A 152 3.11 -11.58 -2.44
N ARG A 153 2.79 -12.22 -1.33
CA ARG A 153 2.16 -11.52 -0.18
C ARG A 153 3.16 -10.74 0.67
N LEU A 154 4.41 -11.16 0.72
CA LEU A 154 5.43 -10.65 1.63
C LEU A 154 6.49 -9.83 0.89
N TYR A 155 6.71 -10.09 -0.39
CA TYR A 155 7.66 -9.37 -1.20
C TYR A 155 7.25 -7.91 -1.39
N ARG A 156 8.24 -7.04 -1.32
CA ARG A 156 8.13 -5.60 -1.63
C ARG A 156 9.27 -5.20 -2.54
N PRO A 157 9.04 -4.35 -3.55
CA PRO A 157 10.10 -3.80 -4.38
C PRO A 157 11.20 -3.15 -3.51
N GLY A 158 12.45 -3.36 -3.88
CA GLY A 158 13.60 -2.83 -3.15
C GLY A 158 14.05 -3.65 -1.92
N MET A 159 13.47 -4.83 -1.67
CA MET A 159 13.98 -5.75 -0.66
C MET A 159 15.42 -6.19 -0.96
N SER A 160 16.26 -6.20 0.07
CA SER A 160 17.59 -6.78 0.02
C SER A 160 17.54 -8.31 -0.14
N GLU A 161 18.64 -8.92 -0.57
CA GLU A 161 18.74 -10.39 -0.68
C GLU A 161 18.43 -11.10 0.64
N ALA A 162 18.85 -10.52 1.78
CA ALA A 162 18.56 -11.06 3.10
C ALA A 162 17.05 -11.03 3.42
N GLU A 163 16.36 -9.95 3.09
CA GLU A 163 14.91 -9.84 3.29
C GLU A 163 14.15 -10.82 2.37
N ILE A 164 14.59 -10.98 1.10
CA ILE A 164 14.00 -11.96 0.18
C ILE A 164 14.20 -13.38 0.73
N TYR A 165 15.38 -13.68 1.30
CA TYR A 165 15.63 -14.95 1.96
C TYR A 165 14.68 -15.20 3.12
N GLU A 166 14.50 -14.19 4.01
CA GLU A 166 13.62 -14.31 5.18
C GLU A 166 12.15 -14.58 4.79
N VAL A 167 11.63 -13.90 3.78
CA VAL A 167 10.26 -14.12 3.32
C VAL A 167 10.10 -15.42 2.52
N THR A 168 11.20 -15.98 2.02
CA THR A 168 11.21 -17.24 1.27
C THR A 168 11.33 -18.44 2.19
N ARG A 169 12.16 -18.39 3.25
CA ARG A 169 12.41 -19.50 4.16
C ARG A 169 11.30 -19.77 5.17
N GLY A 170 10.23 -18.99 5.19
CA GLY A 170 9.13 -19.11 6.15
C GLY A 170 8.57 -20.54 6.27
N TRP A 171 7.58 -20.72 7.13
CA TRP A 171 6.95 -22.01 7.37
C TRP A 171 6.13 -22.44 6.14
N TRP A 172 6.72 -23.30 5.31
CA TRP A 172 6.03 -23.91 4.19
C TRP A 172 5.67 -25.34 4.53
N TYR A 173 4.39 -25.68 4.35
CA TYR A 173 3.99 -27.06 4.40
C TYR A 173 4.42 -27.77 3.11
N CYS A 174 5.57 -28.41 3.16
CA CYS A 174 6.03 -29.31 2.11
C CYS A 174 5.82 -30.73 2.61
N ALA A 175 5.14 -31.57 1.84
CA ALA A 175 5.11 -32.99 2.11
C ALA A 175 6.53 -33.56 1.87
N PRO A 176 7.31 -33.88 2.91
CA PRO A 176 8.76 -34.04 2.78
C PRO A 176 9.16 -35.26 1.95
N GLU A 177 8.28 -36.24 1.80
CA GLU A 177 8.66 -37.56 1.28
C GLU A 177 8.54 -37.71 -0.24
N ARG A 178 7.79 -36.84 -0.93
CA ARG A 178 7.49 -37.07 -2.34
C ARG A 178 8.46 -36.44 -3.32
N HIS A 179 9.16 -35.36 -2.98
CA HIS A 179 9.86 -34.58 -4.01
C HIS A 179 11.23 -34.03 -3.60
N LYS A 180 11.87 -34.42 -2.54
CA LYS A 180 13.23 -33.93 -2.12
C LYS A 180 13.78 -32.82 -3.05
N PRO A 181 13.27 -31.59 -3.00
CA PRO A 181 13.72 -30.54 -3.91
C PRO A 181 15.15 -30.14 -3.57
N GLU A 182 15.93 -29.87 -4.59
CA GLU A 182 17.33 -29.46 -4.48
C GLU A 182 17.46 -27.93 -4.42
N LEU A 183 16.53 -27.25 -5.12
CA LEU A 183 16.52 -25.78 -5.20
C LEU A 183 15.14 -25.24 -4.90
N ALA A 184 15.10 -24.13 -4.15
CA ALA A 184 13.92 -23.31 -3.93
C ALA A 184 14.03 -22.03 -4.74
N LEU A 185 13.00 -21.72 -5.54
CA LEU A 185 12.91 -20.52 -6.35
C LEU A 185 11.87 -19.59 -5.75
N ALA A 186 12.32 -18.43 -5.29
CA ALA A 186 11.44 -17.35 -4.82
C ALA A 186 10.77 -16.66 -6.02
N LEU A 187 9.44 -16.74 -6.12
CA LEU A 187 8.67 -16.19 -7.23
C LEU A 187 7.85 -14.99 -6.81
N TYR A 188 7.99 -13.91 -7.54
CA TYR A 188 7.13 -12.74 -7.48
C TYR A 188 6.65 -12.37 -8.89
N ASP A 189 5.34 -12.34 -9.10
CA ASP A 189 4.69 -12.05 -10.38
C ASP A 189 5.28 -12.80 -11.60
N GLY A 190 5.54 -14.10 -11.40
CA GLY A 190 6.07 -14.97 -12.44
C GLY A 190 7.59 -14.88 -12.64
N VAL A 191 8.28 -13.97 -12.00
CA VAL A 191 9.72 -13.78 -12.10
C VAL A 191 10.45 -14.42 -10.93
N VAL A 192 11.53 -15.16 -11.19
CA VAL A 192 12.43 -15.68 -10.16
C VAL A 192 13.26 -14.53 -9.59
N ARG A 193 13.12 -14.25 -8.30
CA ARG A 193 13.85 -13.20 -7.59
C ARG A 193 15.11 -13.70 -6.91
N ALA A 194 15.08 -14.96 -6.47
CA ALA A 194 16.23 -15.61 -5.87
C ALA A 194 16.14 -17.12 -6.03
N VAL A 195 17.29 -17.79 -6.01
CA VAL A 195 17.43 -19.24 -6.04
C VAL A 195 18.23 -19.66 -4.82
N TYR A 196 17.70 -20.57 -4.04
CA TYR A 196 18.34 -21.08 -2.85
C TYR A 196 18.57 -22.59 -2.97
N ARG A 197 19.74 -23.04 -2.56
CA ARG A 197 20.03 -24.48 -2.41
C ARG A 197 19.44 -24.96 -1.09
N ILE A 198 18.71 -26.06 -1.16
CA ILE A 198 18.17 -26.72 0.04
C ILE A 198 19.25 -27.68 0.56
N HIS A 199 19.58 -27.53 1.84
CA HIS A 199 20.47 -28.45 2.55
C HIS A 199 19.62 -29.28 3.50
N ASP A 200 19.93 -30.58 3.59
CA ASP A 200 19.31 -31.53 4.55
C ASP A 200 19.65 -31.17 5.99
#